data_41c6b1a0c7ce8c092fd8cf3f9e1e0f31
#
_entry.id   41c6b1a0c7ce8c092fd8cf3f9e1e0f31
#
_cell.length_a   1.000
_cell.length_b   1.000
_cell.length_c   1.000
_cell.angle_alpha   90.00
_cell.angle_beta   90.00
_cell.angle_gamma   90.00
#
_symmetry.space_group_name_H-M   'P 1'
#
loop_
_entity.id
_entity.type
_entity.pdbx_description
1 polymer ?
#
loop_
_entity_poly.entity_id
_entity_poly.type
_entity_poly.pdbx_seq_one_letter_code
_entity_poly.pdbx_strand_id
1 'polypeptide(L)'
;MQLFWVLDNIGKSEALVARDGSGIETPADLKGKKVAVPFVSTSHFHLLVGLNQVWKVDPKEVEILNLKPPQIVAAWQRGDIDAAYVWPPALSVIQKTGKTISDSEVIGAASVPTFDGLVVDKKWAEQNTKFMEAFTKVLAQSYADYNADKAAWTEDSAPVKGIVKLIGGDGASTVEALGLLSFPNADEQASDTWLGGGAVRALNESAKFLAEQKQISKALDDYSPFVNADFAKTAAK
;
A
#
# COMPACT_ATOMS: atom_id res chain seq x y z
N MET A 1 -21.32 -3.75 1.77
CA MET A 1 -20.00 -3.64 2.43
C MET A 1 -19.68 -2.17 2.63
N GLN A 2 -18.98 -1.81 3.72
CA GLN A 2 -18.46 -0.46 3.98
C GLN A 2 -17.02 -0.54 4.45
N LEU A 3 -16.14 0.29 3.93
CA LEU A 3 -14.83 0.58 4.48
C LEU A 3 -15.02 1.42 5.75
N PHE A 4 -14.47 0.99 6.87
CA PHE A 4 -14.63 1.66 8.16
C PHE A 4 -13.32 1.97 8.88
N TRP A 5 -12.20 1.42 8.39
CA TRP A 5 -10.88 1.65 8.96
C TRP A 5 -9.79 1.47 7.89
N VAL A 6 -8.83 2.35 7.82
CA VAL A 6 -7.60 2.20 7.04
C VAL A 6 -6.60 1.46 7.92
N LEU A 7 -6.23 0.22 7.51
CA LEU A 7 -5.26 -0.58 8.26
C LEU A 7 -3.88 0.05 8.22
N ASP A 8 -3.47 0.45 7.03
CA ASP A 8 -2.19 1.13 6.83
C ASP A 8 -2.21 1.94 5.54
N ASN A 9 -1.36 2.93 5.48
CA ASN A 9 -0.93 3.55 4.24
C ASN A 9 0.30 2.79 3.77
N ILE A 10 0.20 2.18 2.59
CA ILE A 10 1.23 1.32 1.99
C ILE A 10 2.58 2.06 1.88
N GLY A 11 2.56 3.31 1.42
CA GLY A 11 3.71 4.21 1.43
C GLY A 11 4.99 3.56 0.88
N LYS A 12 6.04 3.55 1.68
CA LYS A 12 7.36 3.02 1.29
C LYS A 12 7.44 1.50 1.22
N SER A 13 6.40 0.79 1.67
CA SER A 13 6.38 -0.68 1.59
C SER A 13 6.23 -1.20 0.16
N GLU A 14 5.82 -0.34 -0.79
CA GLU A 14 5.89 -0.63 -2.21
C GLU A 14 6.83 0.36 -2.90
N ALA A 15 7.86 -0.15 -3.57
CA ALA A 15 8.87 0.70 -4.20
C ALA A 15 9.31 0.20 -5.57
N LEU A 16 9.66 1.17 -6.43
CA LEU A 16 10.29 0.96 -7.72
C LEU A 16 11.80 0.97 -7.53
N VAL A 17 12.42 -0.17 -7.77
CA VAL A 17 13.86 -0.40 -7.63
C VAL A 17 14.47 -0.59 -9.01
N ALA A 18 15.52 0.16 -9.34
CA ALA A 18 16.36 -0.04 -10.50
C ALA A 18 17.53 -0.97 -10.16
N ARG A 19 17.79 -1.98 -11.00
CA ARG A 19 18.89 -2.93 -10.79
C ARG A 19 20.24 -2.25 -11.03
N ASP A 20 21.23 -2.54 -10.21
CA ASP A 20 22.59 -2.05 -10.38
C ASP A 20 23.11 -2.40 -11.78
N GLY A 21 23.69 -1.42 -12.45
CA GLY A 21 24.20 -1.58 -13.81
C GLY A 21 23.15 -1.56 -14.93
N SER A 22 21.85 -1.35 -14.62
CA SER A 22 20.78 -1.20 -15.64
C SER A 22 20.83 0.11 -16.42
N GLY A 23 21.60 1.10 -15.92
CA GLY A 23 21.65 2.44 -16.49
C GLY A 23 20.40 3.28 -16.18
N ILE A 24 19.63 2.90 -15.16
CA ILE A 24 18.47 3.64 -14.68
C ILE A 24 18.89 4.40 -13.42
N GLU A 25 18.90 5.72 -13.46
CA GLU A 25 19.16 6.59 -12.32
C GLU A 25 17.88 7.28 -11.81
N THR A 26 16.96 7.55 -12.72
CA THR A 26 15.68 8.22 -12.47
C THR A 26 14.55 7.50 -13.18
N PRO A 27 13.28 7.73 -12.82
CA PRO A 27 12.14 7.15 -13.54
C PRO A 27 12.06 7.54 -15.03
N ALA A 28 12.69 8.63 -15.45
CA ALA A 28 12.73 9.02 -16.87
C ALA A 28 13.56 8.03 -17.73
N ASP A 29 14.51 7.31 -17.12
CA ASP A 29 15.37 6.35 -17.78
C ASP A 29 14.70 4.98 -18.02
N LEU A 30 13.42 4.83 -17.61
CA LEU A 30 12.65 3.59 -17.80
C LEU A 30 12.29 3.32 -19.27
N LYS A 31 12.43 4.30 -20.17
CA LYS A 31 12.15 4.12 -21.60
C LYS A 31 13.01 3.01 -22.19
N GLY A 32 12.35 2.05 -22.86
CA GLY A 32 12.99 0.87 -23.46
C GLY A 32 13.47 -0.17 -22.44
N LYS A 33 13.20 0.00 -21.15
CA LYS A 33 13.61 -0.92 -20.09
C LYS A 33 12.52 -1.93 -19.73
N LYS A 34 12.95 -3.07 -19.19
CA LYS A 34 12.09 -4.13 -18.68
C LYS A 34 11.75 -3.89 -17.22
N VAL A 35 10.51 -3.55 -16.94
CA VAL A 35 10.01 -3.26 -15.59
C VAL A 35 9.01 -4.33 -15.16
N ALA A 36 9.36 -5.12 -14.16
CA ALA A 36 8.46 -6.14 -13.62
C ALA A 36 7.57 -5.57 -12.52
N VAL A 37 6.29 -5.95 -12.56
CA VAL A 37 5.30 -5.61 -11.53
C VAL A 37 4.20 -6.67 -11.49
N PRO A 38 3.64 -7.03 -10.32
CA PRO A 38 2.46 -7.90 -10.27
C PRO A 38 1.24 -7.14 -10.80
N PHE A 39 0.65 -7.61 -11.91
CA PHE A 39 -0.50 -6.92 -12.52
C PHE A 39 -1.71 -6.94 -11.60
N VAL A 40 -2.54 -5.89 -11.73
CA VAL A 40 -3.77 -5.69 -10.95
C VAL A 40 -3.49 -5.58 -9.43
N SER A 41 -2.32 -5.06 -9.08
CA SER A 41 -1.94 -4.71 -7.71
C SER A 41 -1.88 -3.20 -7.53
N THR A 42 -1.74 -2.76 -6.30
CA THR A 42 -1.45 -1.36 -5.91
C THR A 42 -0.15 -0.87 -6.52
N SER A 43 0.91 -1.71 -6.55
CA SER A 43 2.18 -1.41 -7.24
C SER A 43 1.98 -1.19 -8.75
N HIS A 44 1.12 -1.98 -9.42
CA HIS A 44 0.82 -1.78 -10.85
C HIS A 44 0.06 -0.47 -11.08
N PHE A 45 -0.92 -0.17 -10.24
CA PHE A 45 -1.63 1.10 -10.28
C PHE A 45 -0.66 2.27 -10.13
N HIS A 46 0.19 2.27 -9.10
CA HIS A 46 1.15 3.34 -8.87
C HIS A 46 2.25 3.41 -9.93
N LEU A 47 2.69 2.28 -10.51
CA LEU A 47 3.61 2.32 -11.66
C LEU A 47 2.99 3.08 -12.83
N LEU A 48 1.74 2.78 -13.20
CA LEU A 48 1.08 3.45 -14.32
C LEU A 48 0.75 4.91 -14.02
N VAL A 49 0.34 5.24 -12.80
CA VAL A 49 0.16 6.62 -12.36
C VAL A 49 1.49 7.37 -12.41
N GLY A 50 2.55 6.77 -11.89
CA GLY A 50 3.91 7.33 -11.94
C GLY A 50 4.35 7.64 -13.36
N LEU A 51 4.25 6.68 -14.26
CA LEU A 51 4.62 6.84 -15.67
C LEU A 51 3.81 7.97 -16.32
N ASN A 52 2.48 7.90 -16.26
CA ASN A 52 1.61 8.84 -16.98
C ASN A 52 1.58 10.25 -16.35
N GLN A 53 1.44 10.35 -15.02
CA GLN A 53 1.09 11.59 -14.36
C GLN A 53 2.29 12.29 -13.72
N VAL A 54 3.25 11.54 -13.16
CA VAL A 54 4.36 12.09 -12.38
C VAL A 54 5.61 12.25 -13.24
N TRP A 55 6.05 11.18 -13.89
CA TRP A 55 7.32 11.14 -14.63
C TRP A 55 7.19 11.51 -16.10
N LYS A 56 5.95 11.58 -16.63
CA LYS A 56 5.67 11.92 -18.03
C LYS A 56 6.36 10.99 -19.02
N VAL A 57 6.40 9.71 -18.71
CA VAL A 57 6.89 8.63 -19.56
C VAL A 57 5.69 7.87 -20.10
N ASP A 58 5.57 7.73 -21.42
CA ASP A 58 4.49 6.92 -22.00
C ASP A 58 4.68 5.45 -21.59
N PRO A 59 3.70 4.80 -20.93
CA PRO A 59 3.81 3.39 -20.57
C PRO A 59 4.10 2.46 -21.76
N LYS A 60 3.75 2.85 -22.98
CA LYS A 60 4.06 2.09 -24.20
C LYS A 60 5.55 2.10 -24.56
N GLU A 61 6.32 3.04 -24.02
CA GLU A 61 7.77 3.11 -24.18
C GLU A 61 8.51 2.23 -23.18
N VAL A 62 7.79 1.57 -22.22
CA VAL A 62 8.34 0.71 -21.17
C VAL A 62 7.85 -0.72 -21.38
N GLU A 63 8.75 -1.70 -21.33
CA GLU A 63 8.37 -3.11 -21.39
C GLU A 63 7.90 -3.57 -20.00
N ILE A 64 6.58 -3.42 -19.72
CA ILE A 64 6.01 -3.78 -18.42
C ILE A 64 5.67 -5.27 -18.39
N LEU A 65 6.28 -6.01 -17.46
CA LEU A 65 6.19 -7.46 -17.35
C LEU A 65 5.34 -7.87 -16.13
N ASN A 66 4.31 -8.70 -16.38
CA ASN A 66 3.50 -9.27 -15.30
C ASN A 66 4.22 -10.43 -14.63
N LEU A 67 4.86 -10.20 -13.51
CA LEU A 67 5.53 -11.22 -12.71
C LEU A 67 5.04 -11.16 -11.27
N LYS A 68 4.77 -12.33 -10.66
CA LYS A 68 4.48 -12.43 -9.22
C LYS A 68 5.76 -12.18 -8.40
N PRO A 69 5.67 -11.74 -7.12
CA PRO A 69 6.86 -11.37 -6.34
C PRO A 69 7.99 -12.42 -6.32
N PRO A 70 7.73 -13.74 -6.18
CA PRO A 70 8.81 -14.74 -6.27
C PRO A 70 9.45 -14.83 -7.66
N GLN A 71 8.67 -14.60 -8.73
CA GLN A 71 9.18 -14.59 -10.10
C GLN A 71 10.02 -13.34 -10.37
N ILE A 72 9.66 -12.19 -9.78
CA ILE A 72 10.45 -10.96 -9.82
C ILE A 72 11.84 -11.22 -9.23
N VAL A 73 11.92 -11.82 -8.04
CA VAL A 73 13.20 -12.16 -7.41
C VAL A 73 14.04 -13.07 -8.32
N ALA A 74 13.45 -14.10 -8.89
CA ALA A 74 14.16 -15.00 -9.79
C ALA A 74 14.65 -14.32 -11.08
N ALA A 75 13.82 -13.50 -11.72
CA ALA A 75 14.18 -12.75 -12.92
C ALA A 75 15.26 -11.68 -12.63
N TRP A 76 15.17 -11.04 -11.47
CA TRP A 76 16.16 -10.07 -10.99
C TRP A 76 17.54 -10.70 -10.82
N GLN A 77 17.61 -11.84 -10.15
CA GLN A 77 18.87 -12.57 -9.91
C GLN A 77 19.54 -13.01 -11.22
N ARG A 78 18.77 -13.34 -12.27
CA ARG A 78 19.30 -13.69 -13.59
C ARG A 78 19.67 -12.49 -14.45
N GLY A 79 19.24 -11.27 -14.06
CA GLY A 79 19.42 -10.06 -14.87
C GLY A 79 18.44 -9.95 -16.04
N ASP A 80 17.30 -10.63 -16.01
CA ASP A 80 16.29 -10.65 -17.06
C ASP A 80 15.42 -9.37 -17.08
N ILE A 81 15.44 -8.60 -15.99
CA ILE A 81 14.68 -7.35 -15.81
C ILE A 81 15.61 -6.23 -15.33
N ASP A 82 15.29 -4.99 -15.69
CA ASP A 82 16.09 -3.81 -15.39
C ASP A 82 15.60 -3.09 -14.12
N ALA A 83 14.28 -3.15 -13.85
CA ALA A 83 13.66 -2.59 -12.66
C ALA A 83 12.46 -3.43 -12.22
N ALA A 84 12.01 -3.23 -10.99
CA ALA A 84 10.78 -3.85 -10.49
C ALA A 84 10.06 -2.94 -9.49
N TYR A 85 8.72 -2.97 -9.51
CA TYR A 85 7.88 -2.32 -8.52
C TYR A 85 7.16 -3.41 -7.72
N VAL A 86 7.50 -3.53 -6.44
CA VAL A 86 7.06 -4.67 -5.61
C VAL A 86 7.16 -4.32 -4.13
N TRP A 87 6.62 -5.18 -3.28
CA TRP A 87 6.60 -5.11 -1.82
C TRP A 87 7.43 -6.22 -1.15
N PRO A 88 7.70 -6.14 0.18
CA PRO A 88 8.37 -7.20 0.92
C PRO A 88 7.60 -8.54 0.88
N PRO A 89 8.32 -9.70 0.93
CA PRO A 89 9.76 -9.79 1.10
C PRO A 89 10.59 -9.62 -0.19
N ALA A 90 9.95 -9.60 -1.37
CA ALA A 90 10.66 -9.48 -2.64
C ALA A 90 11.41 -8.14 -2.75
N LEU A 91 10.82 -7.05 -2.28
CA LEU A 91 11.44 -5.73 -2.23
C LEU A 91 12.77 -5.76 -1.47
N SER A 92 12.78 -6.30 -0.26
CA SER A 92 14.00 -6.38 0.57
C SER A 92 15.12 -7.22 -0.07
N VAL A 93 14.76 -8.18 -0.94
CA VAL A 93 15.74 -8.97 -1.68
C VAL A 93 16.37 -8.16 -2.81
N ILE A 94 15.55 -7.48 -3.63
CA ILE A 94 16.05 -6.76 -4.81
C ILE A 94 16.79 -5.47 -4.44
N GLN A 95 16.45 -4.85 -3.31
CA GLN A 95 17.15 -3.66 -2.79
C GLN A 95 18.62 -3.93 -2.41
N LYS A 96 19.01 -5.19 -2.20
CA LYS A 96 20.41 -5.54 -1.90
C LYS A 96 21.36 -5.31 -3.10
N THR A 97 20.82 -5.30 -4.31
CA THR A 97 21.56 -5.14 -5.57
C THR A 97 20.84 -4.18 -6.52
N GLY A 98 20.21 -3.18 -5.96
CA GLY A 98 19.52 -2.13 -6.70
C GLY A 98 19.21 -0.92 -5.85
N LYS A 99 18.88 0.16 -6.53
CA LYS A 99 18.60 1.50 -5.97
C LYS A 99 17.10 1.78 -6.08
N THR A 100 16.46 2.13 -4.97
CA THR A 100 15.09 2.68 -4.99
C THR A 100 15.09 4.02 -5.69
N ILE A 101 14.28 4.16 -6.75
CA ILE A 101 14.15 5.39 -7.55
C ILE A 101 12.81 6.09 -7.37
N SER A 102 11.82 5.40 -6.82
CA SER A 102 10.53 5.95 -6.36
C SER A 102 9.82 4.94 -5.46
N ASP A 103 8.75 5.37 -4.80
CA ASP A 103 7.89 4.52 -3.96
C ASP A 103 6.44 5.00 -3.99
N SER A 104 5.55 4.23 -3.35
CA SER A 104 4.12 4.55 -3.29
C SER A 104 3.78 5.74 -2.39
N GLU A 105 4.69 6.19 -1.50
CA GLU A 105 4.53 7.44 -0.76
C GLU A 105 4.64 8.64 -1.70
N VAL A 106 5.67 8.66 -2.55
CA VAL A 106 5.91 9.72 -3.55
C VAL A 106 4.75 9.79 -4.55
N ILE A 107 4.32 8.65 -5.08
CA ILE A 107 3.22 8.61 -6.06
C ILE A 107 1.89 8.96 -5.41
N GLY A 108 1.63 8.46 -4.21
CA GLY A 108 0.42 8.75 -3.45
C GLY A 108 0.27 10.22 -3.10
N ALA A 109 1.37 10.89 -2.75
CA ALA A 109 1.39 12.34 -2.50
C ALA A 109 1.08 13.17 -3.77
N ALA A 110 1.47 12.67 -4.95
CA ALA A 110 1.23 13.32 -6.23
C ALA A 110 -0.14 12.97 -6.86
N SER A 111 -0.84 11.96 -6.34
CA SER A 111 -2.12 11.47 -6.87
C SER A 111 -3.10 11.08 -5.76
N VAL A 112 -3.24 9.78 -5.50
CA VAL A 112 -3.99 9.21 -4.38
C VAL A 112 -3.17 8.12 -3.70
N PRO A 113 -3.18 8.04 -2.35
CA PRO A 113 -2.49 6.99 -1.64
C PRO A 113 -3.14 5.62 -1.91
N THR A 114 -2.33 4.57 -1.84
CA THR A 114 -2.79 3.20 -1.72
C THR A 114 -2.76 2.77 -0.26
N PHE A 115 -3.73 1.95 0.14
CA PHE A 115 -3.89 1.52 1.53
C PHE A 115 -4.58 0.17 1.61
N ASP A 116 -4.34 -0.55 2.68
CA ASP A 116 -5.17 -1.66 3.10
C ASP A 116 -6.29 -1.18 4.01
N GLY A 117 -7.47 -1.80 3.90
CA GLY A 117 -8.62 -1.32 4.64
C GLY A 117 -9.53 -2.45 5.16
N LEU A 118 -10.13 -2.21 6.31
CA LEU A 118 -11.13 -3.09 6.88
C LEU A 118 -12.51 -2.73 6.35
N VAL A 119 -13.20 -3.74 5.87
CA VAL A 119 -14.57 -3.63 5.38
C VAL A 119 -15.50 -4.49 6.21
N VAL A 120 -16.75 -4.04 6.36
CA VAL A 120 -17.79 -4.75 7.10
C VAL A 120 -19.10 -4.75 6.33
N ASP A 121 -19.95 -5.75 6.52
CA ASP A 121 -21.33 -5.67 6.06
C ASP A 121 -22.08 -4.54 6.79
N LYS A 122 -22.69 -3.65 6.02
CA LYS A 122 -23.35 -2.45 6.56
C LYS A 122 -24.45 -2.79 7.55
N LYS A 123 -25.33 -3.73 7.20
CA LYS A 123 -26.47 -4.12 8.04
C LYS A 123 -25.99 -4.78 9.32
N TRP A 124 -24.97 -5.63 9.20
CA TRP A 124 -24.39 -6.28 10.37
C TRP A 124 -23.76 -5.26 11.32
N ALA A 125 -23.01 -4.28 10.81
CA ALA A 125 -22.40 -3.22 11.60
C ALA A 125 -23.46 -2.39 12.35
N GLU A 126 -24.55 -2.02 11.67
CA GLU A 126 -25.69 -1.31 12.28
C GLU A 126 -26.34 -2.10 13.44
N GLN A 127 -26.39 -3.43 13.34
CA GLN A 127 -26.93 -4.32 14.37
C GLN A 127 -25.92 -4.62 15.49
N ASN A 128 -24.63 -4.38 15.27
CA ASN A 128 -23.54 -4.71 16.18
C ASN A 128 -22.68 -3.49 16.54
N THR A 129 -23.28 -2.31 16.66
CA THR A 129 -22.58 -1.03 16.88
C THR A 129 -21.62 -1.09 18.07
N LYS A 130 -22.04 -1.67 19.21
CA LYS A 130 -21.17 -1.81 20.40
C LYS A 130 -19.92 -2.65 20.13
N PHE A 131 -20.03 -3.70 19.32
CA PHE A 131 -18.88 -4.48 18.90
C PHE A 131 -17.95 -3.64 18.03
N MET A 132 -18.50 -2.94 17.04
CA MET A 132 -17.73 -2.09 16.14
C MET A 132 -16.98 -0.98 16.89
N GLU A 133 -17.63 -0.32 17.83
CA GLU A 133 -17.00 0.70 18.69
C GLU A 133 -15.87 0.12 19.54
N ALA A 134 -16.08 -1.04 20.17
CA ALA A 134 -15.04 -1.71 20.96
C ALA A 134 -13.86 -2.15 20.07
N PHE A 135 -14.15 -2.71 18.91
CA PHE A 135 -13.13 -3.17 17.96
C PHE A 135 -12.27 -2.01 17.43
N THR A 136 -12.91 -0.92 16.96
CA THR A 136 -12.18 0.25 16.46
C THR A 136 -11.39 0.96 17.58
N LYS A 137 -11.86 0.95 18.82
CA LYS A 137 -11.13 1.46 19.96
C LYS A 137 -9.85 0.67 20.24
N VAL A 138 -9.89 -0.66 20.10
CA VAL A 138 -8.69 -1.50 20.23
C VAL A 138 -7.69 -1.20 19.11
N LEU A 139 -8.16 -1.04 17.86
CA LEU A 139 -7.29 -0.64 16.75
C LEU A 139 -6.66 0.73 16.99
N ALA A 140 -7.47 1.73 17.39
CA ALA A 140 -7.00 3.07 17.69
C ALA A 140 -5.91 3.08 18.77
N GLN A 141 -6.11 2.30 19.84
CA GLN A 141 -5.12 2.16 20.91
C GLN A 141 -3.82 1.53 20.41
N SER A 142 -3.91 0.44 19.63
CA SER A 142 -2.74 -0.22 19.06
C SER A 142 -1.92 0.71 18.15
N TYR A 143 -2.58 1.55 17.37
CA TYR A 143 -1.93 2.54 16.51
C TYR A 143 -1.33 3.68 17.31
N ALA A 144 -2.01 4.14 18.37
CA ALA A 144 -1.49 5.14 19.28
C ALA A 144 -0.22 4.63 19.98
N ASP A 145 -0.22 3.39 20.46
CA ASP A 145 0.93 2.76 21.13
C ASP A 145 2.14 2.66 20.18
N TYR A 146 1.92 2.22 18.94
CA TYR A 146 2.99 2.16 17.94
C TYR A 146 3.52 3.55 17.57
N ASN A 147 2.63 4.50 17.29
CA ASN A 147 3.00 5.83 16.85
C ASN A 147 3.68 6.66 17.96
N ALA A 148 3.36 6.39 19.23
CA ALA A 148 3.95 7.09 20.38
C ALA A 148 5.45 6.78 20.54
N ASP A 149 5.87 5.54 20.30
CA ASP A 149 7.29 5.15 20.40
C ASP A 149 7.58 3.96 19.45
N LYS A 150 7.77 4.27 18.17
CA LYS A 150 8.12 3.26 17.16
C LYS A 150 9.44 2.55 17.47
N ALA A 151 10.38 3.24 18.14
CA ALA A 151 11.69 2.70 18.46
C ALA A 151 11.62 1.60 19.54
N ALA A 152 10.59 1.62 20.38
CA ALA A 152 10.35 0.57 21.38
C ALA A 152 9.85 -0.76 20.76
N TRP A 153 9.38 -0.74 19.50
CA TRP A 153 8.92 -1.94 18.78
C TRP A 153 10.09 -2.68 18.12
N THR A 154 10.99 -3.17 18.96
CA THR A 154 12.13 -4.01 18.54
C THR A 154 11.72 -5.45 18.32
N GLU A 155 12.59 -6.25 17.68
CA GLU A 155 12.37 -7.70 17.45
C GLU A 155 12.08 -8.48 18.74
N ASP A 156 12.61 -8.00 19.87
CA ASP A 156 12.43 -8.60 21.19
C ASP A 156 11.23 -8.07 21.98
N SER A 157 10.57 -7.03 21.49
CA SER A 157 9.40 -6.45 22.14
C SER A 157 8.19 -7.39 22.15
N ALA A 158 7.34 -7.28 23.17
CA ALA A 158 6.16 -8.12 23.31
C ALA A 158 5.18 -8.00 22.11
N PRO A 159 4.89 -6.79 21.57
CA PRO A 159 4.04 -6.66 20.40
C PRO A 159 4.60 -7.38 19.16
N VAL A 160 5.89 -7.20 18.84
CA VAL A 160 6.51 -7.84 17.69
C VAL A 160 6.54 -9.37 17.84
N LYS A 161 6.88 -9.89 19.02
CA LYS A 161 6.78 -11.33 19.33
C LYS A 161 5.34 -11.85 19.18
N GLY A 162 4.36 -11.04 19.56
CA GLY A 162 2.95 -11.36 19.36
C GLY A 162 2.58 -11.49 17.90
N ILE A 163 3.02 -10.56 17.07
CA ILE A 163 2.81 -10.59 15.60
C ILE A 163 3.46 -11.84 15.02
N VAL A 164 4.76 -12.07 15.26
CA VAL A 164 5.49 -13.24 14.76
C VAL A 164 4.82 -14.56 15.18
N LYS A 165 4.33 -14.64 16.41
CA LYS A 165 3.60 -15.83 16.90
C LYS A 165 2.33 -16.11 16.10
N LEU A 166 1.63 -15.07 15.64
CA LEU A 166 0.35 -15.21 14.95
C LEU A 166 0.48 -15.43 13.44
N ILE A 167 1.41 -14.71 12.81
CA ILE A 167 1.56 -14.73 11.34
C ILE A 167 2.79 -15.49 10.84
N GLY A 168 3.70 -15.88 11.73
CA GLY A 168 4.99 -16.45 11.37
C GLY A 168 6.03 -15.40 10.97
N GLY A 169 7.17 -15.86 10.43
CA GLY A 169 8.29 -14.99 10.07
C GLY A 169 9.28 -14.80 11.22
N ASP A 170 10.00 -13.70 11.21
CA ASP A 170 10.98 -13.34 12.24
C ASP A 170 10.79 -11.88 12.70
N GLY A 171 11.37 -11.55 13.85
CA GLY A 171 11.20 -10.24 14.46
C GLY A 171 11.82 -9.10 13.66
N ALA A 172 13.01 -9.31 13.10
CA ALA A 172 13.72 -8.26 12.34
C ALA A 172 12.93 -7.86 11.07
N SER A 173 12.48 -8.84 10.29
CA SER A 173 11.64 -8.59 9.10
C SER A 173 10.29 -7.95 9.47
N THR A 174 9.74 -8.28 10.64
CA THR A 174 8.49 -7.67 11.14
C THR A 174 8.70 -6.20 11.47
N VAL A 175 9.79 -5.86 12.16
CA VAL A 175 10.14 -4.46 12.47
C VAL A 175 10.39 -3.66 11.19
N GLU A 176 11.13 -4.22 10.23
CA GLU A 176 11.36 -3.59 8.93
C GLU A 176 10.04 -3.29 8.23
N ALA A 177 9.13 -4.28 8.13
CA ALA A 177 7.83 -4.11 7.49
C ALA A 177 6.97 -3.03 8.16
N LEU A 178 6.90 -3.03 9.50
CA LEU A 178 6.19 -2.00 10.26
C LEU A 178 6.75 -0.59 9.99
N GLY A 179 8.07 -0.47 9.84
CA GLY A 179 8.75 0.80 9.56
C GLY A 179 8.48 1.38 8.16
N LEU A 180 8.09 0.54 7.21
CA LEU A 180 7.75 0.94 5.83
C LEU A 180 6.29 1.39 5.67
N LEU A 181 5.43 1.04 6.62
CA LEU A 181 4.02 1.38 6.65
C LEU A 181 3.77 2.61 7.55
N SER A 182 2.66 3.31 7.32
CA SER A 182 2.17 4.28 8.28
C SER A 182 0.74 3.94 8.71
N PHE A 183 0.48 4.13 10.02
CA PHE A 183 -0.77 3.74 10.66
C PHE A 183 -1.50 5.01 11.11
N PRO A 184 -2.49 5.51 10.33
CA PRO A 184 -3.24 6.71 10.71
C PRO A 184 -3.92 6.54 12.06
N ASN A 185 -3.72 7.48 12.98
CA ASN A 185 -4.44 7.49 14.26
C ASN A 185 -5.95 7.77 14.06
N ALA A 186 -6.75 7.67 15.13
CA ALA A 186 -8.21 7.77 15.01
C ALA A 186 -8.68 9.12 14.45
N ASP A 187 -8.03 10.24 14.79
CA ASP A 187 -8.35 11.56 14.24
C ASP A 187 -7.98 11.65 12.76
N GLU A 188 -6.81 11.14 12.39
CA GLU A 188 -6.38 11.06 11.00
C GLU A 188 -7.31 10.18 10.17
N GLN A 189 -7.75 9.01 10.71
CA GLN A 189 -8.76 8.15 10.07
C GLN A 189 -10.01 8.91 9.67
N ALA A 190 -10.52 9.76 10.56
CA ALA A 190 -11.75 10.50 10.34
C ALA A 190 -11.57 11.75 9.45
N SER A 191 -10.34 12.15 9.17
CA SER A 191 -10.01 13.35 8.39
C SER A 191 -10.33 13.23 6.90
N ASP A 192 -10.27 14.35 6.19
CA ASP A 192 -10.42 14.42 4.73
C ASP A 192 -9.28 13.70 3.97
N THR A 193 -8.19 13.36 4.64
CA THR A 193 -7.11 12.54 4.06
C THR A 193 -7.58 11.11 3.85
N TRP A 194 -8.37 10.56 4.77
CA TRP A 194 -8.80 9.16 4.76
C TRP A 194 -10.33 9.03 4.64
N LEU A 195 -10.99 8.54 5.69
CA LEU A 195 -12.43 8.20 5.63
C LEU A 195 -13.35 9.42 5.45
N GLY A 196 -12.89 10.62 5.75
CA GLY A 196 -13.63 11.86 5.52
C GLY A 196 -13.72 12.29 4.05
N GLY A 197 -13.00 11.62 3.13
CA GLY A 197 -13.07 11.95 1.70
C GLY A 197 -11.97 11.34 0.85
N GLY A 198 -10.74 11.24 1.36
CA GLY A 198 -9.58 10.72 0.62
C GLY A 198 -9.74 9.27 0.20
N ALA A 199 -10.27 8.42 1.07
CA ALA A 199 -10.56 7.03 0.75
C ALA A 199 -11.58 6.91 -0.40
N VAL A 200 -12.59 7.78 -0.45
CA VAL A 200 -13.55 7.81 -1.56
C VAL A 200 -12.83 8.14 -2.89
N ARG A 201 -11.94 9.14 -2.87
CA ARG A 201 -11.14 9.48 -4.06
C ARG A 201 -10.25 8.32 -4.49
N ALA A 202 -9.55 7.67 -3.55
CA ALA A 202 -8.71 6.52 -3.84
C ALA A 202 -9.50 5.33 -4.40
N LEU A 203 -10.69 5.04 -3.86
CA LEU A 203 -11.59 4.01 -4.39
C LEU A 203 -12.06 4.35 -5.81
N ASN A 204 -12.40 5.61 -6.09
CA ASN A 204 -12.77 6.06 -7.44
C ASN A 204 -11.64 5.83 -8.44
N GLU A 205 -10.42 6.25 -8.13
CA GLU A 205 -9.26 6.09 -9.03
C GLU A 205 -8.89 4.61 -9.20
N SER A 206 -8.88 3.83 -8.13
CA SER A 206 -8.65 2.39 -8.18
C SER A 206 -9.71 1.66 -9.03
N ALA A 207 -10.98 2.05 -8.92
CA ALA A 207 -12.05 1.45 -9.71
C ALA A 207 -11.95 1.80 -11.19
N LYS A 208 -11.59 3.04 -11.55
CA LYS A 208 -11.29 3.42 -12.95
C LYS A 208 -10.15 2.56 -13.50
N PHE A 209 -9.06 2.45 -12.75
CA PHE A 209 -7.95 1.59 -13.11
C PHE A 209 -8.38 0.13 -13.33
N LEU A 210 -9.15 -0.46 -12.40
CA LEU A 210 -9.65 -1.83 -12.54
C LEU A 210 -10.57 -2.00 -13.75
N ALA A 211 -11.37 -0.99 -14.10
CA ALA A 211 -12.19 -1.00 -15.31
C ALA A 211 -11.33 -0.94 -16.58
N GLU A 212 -10.29 -0.10 -16.61
CA GLU A 212 -9.32 -0.05 -17.71
C GLU A 212 -8.57 -1.39 -17.88
N GLN A 213 -8.23 -2.04 -16.76
CA GLN A 213 -7.64 -3.39 -16.76
C GLN A 213 -8.66 -4.51 -17.01
N LYS A 214 -9.95 -4.18 -17.28
CA LYS A 214 -11.04 -5.14 -17.55
C LYS A 214 -11.30 -6.14 -16.41
N GLN A 215 -10.96 -5.78 -15.16
CA GLN A 215 -11.25 -6.59 -13.98
C GLN A 215 -12.66 -6.37 -13.45
N ILE A 216 -13.23 -5.20 -13.71
CA ILE A 216 -14.64 -4.87 -13.48
C ILE A 216 -15.24 -4.28 -14.75
N SER A 217 -16.54 -4.38 -14.92
CA SER A 217 -17.23 -3.89 -16.12
C SER A 217 -17.23 -2.38 -16.23
N LYS A 218 -17.35 -1.69 -15.11
CA LYS A 218 -17.29 -0.22 -14.98
C LYS A 218 -17.03 0.19 -13.53
N ALA A 219 -16.44 1.37 -13.33
CA ALA A 219 -16.46 2.05 -12.05
C ALA A 219 -17.86 2.60 -11.72
N LEU A 220 -18.18 2.73 -10.44
CA LEU A 220 -19.37 3.48 -10.01
C LEU A 220 -19.10 4.98 -10.11
N ASP A 221 -20.16 5.77 -10.18
CA ASP A 221 -20.05 7.24 -10.22
C ASP A 221 -19.68 7.83 -8.85
N ASP A 222 -20.05 7.14 -7.76
CA ASP A 222 -19.80 7.57 -6.38
C ASP A 222 -19.55 6.37 -5.46
N TYR A 223 -18.45 6.43 -4.73
CA TYR A 223 -18.07 5.44 -3.70
C TYR A 223 -18.32 5.92 -2.26
N SER A 224 -18.83 7.13 -2.05
CA SER A 224 -19.11 7.67 -0.72
C SER A 224 -20.06 6.80 0.13
N PRO A 225 -21.09 6.11 -0.45
CA PRO A 225 -21.96 5.22 0.34
C PRO A 225 -21.24 3.98 0.91
N PHE A 226 -20.03 3.70 0.44
CA PHE A 226 -19.23 2.55 0.84
C PHE A 226 -18.11 2.89 1.82
N VAL A 227 -18.05 4.14 2.29
CA VAL A 227 -17.08 4.61 3.29
C VAL A 227 -17.80 5.13 4.51
N ASN A 228 -17.36 4.75 5.70
CA ASN A 228 -17.95 5.15 6.97
C ASN A 228 -16.87 5.61 7.95
N ALA A 229 -16.85 6.90 8.28
CA ALA A 229 -15.92 7.50 9.23
C ALA A 229 -16.41 7.50 10.68
N ASP A 230 -17.66 7.09 10.96
CA ASP A 230 -18.29 7.34 12.27
C ASP A 230 -17.65 6.48 13.39
N PHE A 231 -17.22 5.27 13.07
CA PHE A 231 -16.52 4.42 14.05
C PHE A 231 -15.14 5.01 14.41
N ALA A 232 -14.43 5.57 13.44
CA ALA A 232 -13.16 6.25 13.70
C ALA A 232 -13.37 7.53 14.55
N LYS A 233 -14.38 8.36 14.25
CA LYS A 233 -14.75 9.52 15.06
C LYS A 233 -15.11 9.15 16.50
N THR A 234 -15.73 7.97 16.71
CA THR A 234 -16.06 7.49 18.05
C THR A 234 -14.81 6.98 18.78
N ALA A 235 -13.89 6.33 18.09
CA ALA A 235 -12.64 5.84 18.66
C ALA A 235 -11.66 6.96 19.03
N ALA A 236 -11.78 8.15 18.43
CA ALA A 236 -10.98 9.35 18.70
C ALA A 236 -11.39 10.09 20.00
N LYS A 237 -12.54 9.75 20.60
CA LYS A 237 -13.05 10.35 21.85
C LYS A 237 -12.57 9.60 23.08
#